data_be1d6c546451d316f2507348fcc164ff
#
_entry.id   be1d6c546451d316f2507348fcc164ff
#
_cell.length_a   1.000
_cell.length_b   1.000
_cell.length_c   1.000
_cell.angle_alpha   90.00
_cell.angle_beta   90.00
_cell.angle_gamma   90.00
#
_symmetry.space_group_name_H-M   'P 1'
#
loop_
_entity.id
_entity.type
_entity.pdbx_description
1 polymer ?
#
loop_
_entity_poly.entity_id
_entity_poly.type
_entity_poly.pdbx_seq_one_letter_code
_entity_poly.pdbx_strand_id
1 'polypeptide(L)'
;FGQAGRHVEILAENGLIGLMFGNTPKAIPPWGGTKALFGTNPIAFSTPRENEAPLVIDMSLSKVARGKVMVANQQNEKIPEGWAIDSDGKPTTDPKKALAGAMLPIGDAKGSALALMVEILAAGLTGSNFGFEASSFLNAEGDSPGVGQLIIAIDPSFFSGEQFSERTETIVDSILEQPSTRLPGNKRLEKRKLRDSSQSITISKELFEKISDLT
;
A
#
# COMPACT_ATOMS: atom_id res chain seq x y z
N PHE A 1 4.03 -6.04 8.53
CA PHE A 1 3.33 -7.11 7.79
C PHE A 1 3.72 -7.18 6.29
N GLY A 2 4.51 -6.27 5.79
CA GLY A 2 4.94 -6.25 4.39
C GLY A 2 3.83 -5.85 3.40
N GLN A 3 3.41 -6.75 2.52
CA GLN A 3 2.42 -6.49 1.47
C GLN A 3 0.99 -6.74 1.97
N ALA A 4 0.17 -5.69 2.09
CA ALA A 4 -1.22 -5.80 2.55
C ALA A 4 -2.07 -6.68 1.61
N GLY A 5 -1.86 -6.57 0.30
CA GLY A 5 -2.59 -7.34 -0.71
C GLY A 5 -2.47 -8.86 -0.56
N ARG A 6 -1.38 -9.40 0.00
CA ARG A 6 -1.24 -10.86 0.17
C ARG A 6 -2.24 -11.42 1.18
N HIS A 7 -2.50 -10.69 2.25
CA HIS A 7 -3.43 -11.14 3.29
C HIS A 7 -4.86 -11.24 2.76
N VAL A 8 -5.31 -10.25 2.00
CA VAL A 8 -6.65 -10.29 1.38
C VAL A 8 -6.72 -11.24 0.19
N GLU A 9 -5.63 -11.42 -0.56
CA GLU A 9 -5.57 -12.38 -1.67
C GLU A 9 -5.87 -13.81 -1.18
N ILE A 10 -5.34 -14.22 -0.01
CA ILE A 10 -5.63 -15.52 0.61
C ILE A 10 -7.13 -15.67 0.91
N LEU A 11 -7.81 -14.61 1.34
CA LEU A 11 -9.26 -14.64 1.54
C LEU A 11 -9.99 -14.90 0.22
N ALA A 12 -9.59 -14.21 -0.86
CA ALA A 12 -10.21 -14.37 -2.17
C ALA A 12 -9.90 -15.74 -2.81
N GLU A 13 -8.71 -16.30 -2.57
CA GLU A 13 -8.38 -17.69 -2.94
C GLU A 13 -9.31 -18.72 -2.27
N ASN A 14 -9.96 -18.35 -1.15
CA ASN A 14 -10.94 -19.16 -0.41
C ASN A 14 -12.39 -18.68 -0.60
N GLY A 15 -12.69 -17.95 -1.67
CA GLY A 15 -14.04 -17.54 -2.05
C GLY A 15 -14.60 -16.33 -1.29
N LEU A 16 -13.80 -15.64 -0.49
CA LEU A 16 -14.23 -14.50 0.33
C LEU A 16 -13.78 -13.17 -0.28
N ILE A 17 -14.58 -12.13 -0.13
CA ILE A 17 -14.12 -10.76 -0.33
C ILE A 17 -13.25 -10.37 0.88
N GLY A 18 -12.06 -9.84 0.63
CA GLY A 18 -11.16 -9.37 1.66
C GLY A 18 -10.98 -7.86 1.64
N LEU A 19 -11.04 -7.22 2.81
CA LEU A 19 -10.59 -5.84 3.01
C LEU A 19 -9.54 -5.83 4.12
N MET A 20 -8.50 -5.04 3.95
CA MET A 20 -7.49 -4.81 4.98
C MET A 20 -7.16 -3.33 5.07
N PHE A 21 -7.10 -2.85 6.29
CA PHE A 21 -6.66 -1.51 6.67
C PHE A 21 -5.45 -1.65 7.59
N GLY A 22 -4.38 -0.96 7.31
CA GLY A 22 -3.20 -0.98 8.17
C GLY A 22 -2.64 0.43 8.34
N ASN A 23 -2.32 0.82 9.56
CA ASN A 23 -1.60 2.08 9.74
C ASN A 23 -0.08 1.85 9.74
N THR A 24 0.66 2.92 9.56
CA THR A 24 2.13 2.93 9.51
C THR A 24 2.65 4.18 10.24
N PRO A 25 3.96 4.25 10.58
CA PRO A 25 4.54 5.46 11.10
C PRO A 25 4.25 6.69 10.23
N LYS A 26 4.16 7.84 10.86
CA LYS A 26 3.76 9.11 10.25
C LYS A 26 4.49 9.42 8.94
N ALA A 27 3.73 9.83 7.94
CA ALA A 27 4.23 10.17 6.61
C ALA A 27 3.39 11.23 5.89
N ILE A 28 2.08 11.33 6.18
CA ILE A 28 1.11 12.21 5.51
C ILE A 28 0.60 13.26 6.50
N PRO A 29 0.52 14.55 6.12
CA PRO A 29 -0.11 15.56 6.97
C PRO A 29 -1.64 15.47 6.88
N PRO A 30 -2.38 15.93 7.89
CA PRO A 30 -3.80 16.22 7.73
C PRO A 30 -4.01 17.30 6.66
N TRP A 31 -5.16 17.33 6.02
CA TRP A 31 -5.44 18.32 4.98
C TRP A 31 -5.33 19.74 5.53
N GLY A 32 -4.56 20.59 4.83
CA GLY A 32 -4.23 21.95 5.27
C GLY A 32 -3.07 22.03 6.27
N GLY A 33 -2.61 20.90 6.80
CA GLY A 33 -1.44 20.83 7.65
C GLY A 33 -0.13 20.66 6.87
N THR A 34 0.99 20.89 7.54
CA THR A 34 2.34 20.77 6.94
C THR A 34 3.21 19.73 7.63
N LYS A 35 2.77 19.21 8.78
CA LYS A 35 3.51 18.20 9.54
C LYS A 35 2.87 16.83 9.39
N ALA A 36 3.68 15.82 9.12
CA ALA A 36 3.23 14.43 9.04
C ALA A 36 2.55 14.01 10.36
N LEU A 37 1.36 13.44 10.28
CA LEU A 37 0.55 12.92 11.38
C LEU A 37 0.12 11.48 11.12
N PHE A 38 -0.52 11.23 9.96
CA PHE A 38 -0.97 9.92 9.54
C PHE A 38 0.17 9.14 8.88
N GLY A 39 0.10 7.82 8.93
CA GLY A 39 0.95 6.96 8.12
C GLY A 39 0.60 7.01 6.62
N THR A 40 1.27 6.21 5.80
CA THR A 40 0.88 5.98 4.40
C THR A 40 -0.36 5.11 4.28
N ASN A 41 -0.78 4.51 5.36
CA ASN A 41 -2.06 3.87 5.67
C ASN A 41 -2.62 3.05 4.50
N PRO A 42 -2.00 1.90 4.18
CA PRO A 42 -2.44 1.10 3.05
C PRO A 42 -3.84 0.54 3.26
N ILE A 43 -4.59 0.52 2.16
CA ILE A 43 -5.85 -0.19 2.01
C ILE A 43 -5.62 -1.31 1.00
N ALA A 44 -6.03 -2.53 1.35
CA ALA A 44 -6.10 -3.62 0.39
C ALA A 44 -7.52 -4.17 0.29
N PHE A 45 -7.88 -4.58 -0.91
CA PHE A 45 -9.15 -5.22 -1.25
C PHE A 45 -8.87 -6.40 -2.16
N SER A 46 -9.64 -7.46 -2.00
CA SER A 46 -9.63 -8.59 -2.93
C SER A 46 -11.02 -9.16 -3.14
N THR A 47 -11.23 -9.74 -4.30
CA THR A 47 -12.43 -10.50 -4.62
C THR A 47 -12.06 -11.75 -5.40
N PRO A 48 -12.74 -12.90 -5.16
CA PRO A 48 -12.59 -14.07 -5.99
C PRO A 48 -13.05 -13.78 -7.41
N ARG A 49 -12.51 -14.52 -8.37
CA ARG A 49 -12.90 -14.53 -9.78
C ARG A 49 -13.16 -15.95 -10.24
N GLU A 50 -14.01 -16.10 -11.24
CA GLU A 50 -14.31 -17.40 -11.83
C GLU A 50 -13.13 -17.85 -12.69
N ASN A 51 -12.56 -19.02 -12.36
CA ASN A 51 -11.45 -19.66 -13.10
C ASN A 51 -10.20 -18.80 -13.32
N GLU A 52 -10.06 -17.68 -12.60
CA GLU A 52 -8.97 -16.73 -12.74
C GLU A 52 -8.33 -16.41 -11.37
N ALA A 53 -7.14 -15.82 -11.41
CA ALA A 53 -6.53 -15.30 -10.19
C ALA A 53 -7.40 -14.18 -9.58
N PRO A 54 -7.50 -14.09 -8.25
CA PRO A 54 -8.24 -13.04 -7.58
C PRO A 54 -7.89 -11.63 -8.06
N LEU A 55 -8.90 -10.75 -8.14
CA LEU A 55 -8.65 -9.33 -8.31
C LEU A 55 -8.15 -8.77 -6.98
N VAL A 56 -6.97 -8.16 -6.99
CA VAL A 56 -6.36 -7.60 -5.78
C VAL A 56 -5.95 -6.15 -5.99
N ILE A 57 -6.52 -5.27 -5.17
CA ILE A 57 -6.13 -3.87 -5.05
C ILE A 57 -5.29 -3.74 -3.78
N ASP A 58 -4.11 -3.15 -3.88
CA ASP A 58 -3.22 -2.88 -2.76
C ASP A 58 -2.54 -1.55 -3.01
N MET A 59 -2.86 -0.56 -2.21
CA MET A 59 -2.37 0.80 -2.40
C MET A 59 -2.17 1.53 -1.08
N SER A 60 -1.12 2.34 -1.01
CA SER A 60 -0.97 3.35 0.04
C SER A 60 -1.84 4.57 -0.25
N LEU A 61 -2.14 5.35 0.77
CA LEU A 61 -2.91 6.60 0.64
C LEU A 61 -2.01 7.83 0.42
N SER A 62 -0.69 7.65 0.35
CA SER A 62 0.20 8.66 -0.18
C SER A 62 0.16 8.69 -1.71
N LYS A 63 0.38 9.86 -2.31
CA LYS A 63 0.38 10.05 -3.77
C LYS A 63 1.38 9.14 -4.49
N VAL A 64 2.44 8.75 -3.79
CA VAL A 64 3.43 7.79 -4.24
C VAL A 64 3.92 6.97 -3.06
N ALA A 65 4.35 5.73 -3.29
CA ALA A 65 4.98 4.92 -2.25
C ALA A 65 6.28 5.58 -1.73
N ARG A 66 6.45 5.69 -0.41
CA ARG A 66 7.62 6.30 0.22
C ARG A 66 8.94 5.67 -0.24
N GLY A 67 8.94 4.37 -0.52
CA GLY A 67 10.09 3.66 -1.07
C GLY A 67 10.62 4.24 -2.39
N LYS A 68 9.76 4.82 -3.24
CA LYS A 68 10.21 5.48 -4.47
C LYS A 68 11.01 6.75 -4.17
N VAL A 69 10.63 7.51 -3.15
CA VAL A 69 11.38 8.70 -2.71
C VAL A 69 12.73 8.28 -2.12
N MET A 70 12.76 7.15 -1.37
CA MET A 70 14.01 6.60 -0.83
C MET A 70 14.96 6.16 -1.95
N VAL A 71 14.47 5.47 -2.97
CA VAL A 71 15.27 5.07 -4.14
C VAL A 71 15.82 6.30 -4.87
N ALA A 72 14.99 7.31 -5.13
CA ALA A 72 15.43 8.56 -5.74
C ALA A 72 16.53 9.25 -4.90
N ASN A 73 16.41 9.23 -3.57
CA ASN A 73 17.42 9.77 -2.67
C ASN A 73 18.74 8.99 -2.75
N GLN A 74 18.71 7.66 -2.85
CA GLN A 74 19.90 6.82 -3.00
C GLN A 74 20.60 7.05 -4.35
N GLN A 75 19.80 7.31 -5.40
CA GLN A 75 20.27 7.56 -6.76
C GLN A 75 20.63 9.03 -7.02
N ASN A 76 20.45 9.91 -6.03
CA ASN A 76 20.59 11.37 -6.18
C ASN A 76 19.74 11.95 -7.32
N GLU A 77 18.56 11.38 -7.56
CA GLU A 77 17.61 11.81 -8.57
C GLU A 77 16.52 12.70 -7.94
N LYS A 78 16.01 13.67 -8.72
CA LYS A 78 14.87 14.48 -8.30
C LYS A 78 13.58 13.67 -8.35
N ILE A 79 12.66 13.96 -7.42
CA ILE A 79 11.29 13.45 -7.46
C ILE A 79 10.39 14.43 -8.22
N PRO A 80 9.28 13.95 -8.81
CA PRO A 80 8.27 14.82 -9.40
C PRO A 80 7.66 15.79 -8.38
N GLU A 81 7.32 16.98 -8.86
CA GLU A 81 6.56 17.95 -8.07
C GLU A 81 5.20 17.36 -7.65
N GLY A 82 4.73 17.76 -6.47
CA GLY A 82 3.46 17.31 -5.92
C GLY A 82 3.50 15.91 -5.28
N TRP A 83 4.68 15.32 -5.07
CA TRP A 83 4.81 14.09 -4.30
C TRP A 83 4.96 14.34 -2.80
N ALA A 84 5.61 15.44 -2.44
CA ALA A 84 5.97 15.74 -1.06
C ALA A 84 6.13 17.25 -0.81
N ILE A 85 6.14 17.60 0.47
CA ILE A 85 6.54 18.90 1.00
C ILE A 85 7.78 18.73 1.89
N ASP A 86 8.57 19.78 2.02
CA ASP A 86 9.73 19.81 2.94
C ASP A 86 9.28 20.08 4.40
N SER A 87 10.26 20.19 5.31
CA SER A 87 10.00 20.46 6.73
C SER A 87 9.32 21.79 7.00
N ASP A 88 9.42 22.74 6.07
CA ASP A 88 8.76 24.06 6.15
C ASP A 88 7.35 24.04 5.53
N GLY A 89 6.91 22.91 5.01
CA GLY A 89 5.60 22.75 4.35
C GLY A 89 5.58 23.24 2.91
N LYS A 90 6.72 23.48 2.27
CA LYS A 90 6.81 23.93 0.88
C LYS A 90 6.95 22.75 -0.06
N PRO A 91 6.31 22.78 -1.25
CA PRO A 91 6.51 21.76 -2.28
C PRO A 91 7.99 21.55 -2.58
N THR A 92 8.41 20.29 -2.73
CA THR A 92 9.81 19.97 -3.00
C THR A 92 9.97 18.87 -4.03
N THR A 93 11.02 19.00 -4.87
CA THR A 93 11.51 17.96 -5.79
C THR A 93 12.79 17.30 -5.28
N ASP A 94 13.30 17.73 -4.13
CA ASP A 94 14.48 17.16 -3.48
C ASP A 94 14.04 15.98 -2.59
N PRO A 95 14.48 14.73 -2.89
CA PRO A 95 14.05 13.55 -2.13
C PRO A 95 14.54 13.58 -0.67
N LYS A 96 15.68 14.19 -0.37
CA LYS A 96 16.19 14.31 0.99
C LYS A 96 15.28 15.23 1.82
N LYS A 97 14.87 16.38 1.26
CA LYS A 97 13.91 17.29 1.91
C LYS A 97 12.53 16.65 2.05
N ALA A 98 12.09 15.88 1.04
CA ALA A 98 10.84 15.15 1.09
C ALA A 98 10.81 14.09 2.21
N LEU A 99 11.91 13.37 2.44
CA LEU A 99 12.03 12.39 3.52
C LEU A 99 12.05 13.03 4.91
N ALA A 100 12.56 14.25 5.02
CA ALA A 100 12.55 15.06 6.25
C ALA A 100 11.22 15.78 6.49
N GLY A 101 10.42 15.96 5.45
CA GLY A 101 9.11 16.62 5.48
C GLY A 101 7.95 15.61 5.51
N ALA A 102 7.01 15.76 4.58
CA ALA A 102 5.82 14.89 4.50
C ALA A 102 5.44 14.55 3.06
N MET A 103 4.87 13.35 2.89
CA MET A 103 4.28 12.88 1.63
C MET A 103 2.90 13.51 1.44
N LEU A 104 2.54 13.87 0.21
CA LEU A 104 1.19 14.32 -0.07
C LEU A 104 0.22 13.14 -0.20
N PRO A 105 -1.05 13.29 0.25
CA PRO A 105 -2.08 12.27 0.12
C PRO A 105 -2.52 12.08 -1.34
N ILE A 106 -2.95 10.89 -1.69
CA ILE A 106 -3.62 10.62 -2.96
C ILE A 106 -4.95 11.39 -3.02
N GLY A 107 -5.24 12.09 -4.12
CA GLY A 107 -6.51 12.82 -4.25
C GLY A 107 -6.73 13.90 -3.19
N ASP A 108 -5.66 14.48 -2.69
CA ASP A 108 -5.64 15.66 -1.83
C ASP A 108 -6.49 15.49 -0.54
N ALA A 109 -7.49 16.35 -0.30
CA ALA A 109 -8.36 16.29 0.87
C ALA A 109 -9.05 14.93 1.06
N LYS A 110 -9.44 14.27 -0.04
CA LYS A 110 -10.10 12.95 0.01
C LYS A 110 -9.16 11.87 0.53
N GLY A 111 -7.92 11.86 0.06
CA GLY A 111 -6.91 10.90 0.55
C GLY A 111 -6.52 11.14 2.00
N SER A 112 -6.46 12.42 2.43
CA SER A 112 -6.24 12.76 3.85
C SER A 112 -7.39 12.25 4.74
N ALA A 113 -8.64 12.38 4.28
CA ALA A 113 -9.81 11.83 4.99
C ALA A 113 -9.77 10.29 5.06
N LEU A 114 -9.38 9.62 3.97
CA LEU A 114 -9.18 8.17 3.97
C LEU A 114 -8.04 7.76 4.93
N ALA A 115 -6.95 8.52 4.99
CA ALA A 115 -5.85 8.23 5.92
C ALA A 115 -6.31 8.33 7.38
N LEU A 116 -7.13 9.33 7.72
CA LEU A 116 -7.75 9.44 9.05
C LEU A 116 -8.67 8.24 9.35
N MET A 117 -9.50 7.83 8.38
CA MET A 117 -10.35 6.64 8.53
C MET A 117 -9.51 5.40 8.86
N VAL A 118 -8.40 5.20 8.15
CA VAL A 118 -7.53 4.05 8.41
C VAL A 118 -6.87 4.14 9.78
N GLU A 119 -6.43 5.32 10.24
CA GLU A 119 -5.93 5.49 11.63
C GLU A 119 -6.96 5.05 12.66
N ILE A 120 -8.22 5.43 12.47
CA ILE A 120 -9.31 5.05 13.40
C ILE A 120 -9.53 3.54 13.38
N LEU A 121 -9.61 2.92 12.19
CA LEU A 121 -9.89 1.49 12.04
C LEU A 121 -8.71 0.60 12.44
N ALA A 122 -7.49 0.98 12.05
CA ALA A 122 -6.33 0.15 12.24
C ALA A 122 -5.60 0.41 13.58
N ALA A 123 -5.68 1.61 14.13
CA ALA A 123 -5.05 1.95 15.39
C ALA A 123 -6.06 2.23 16.51
N GLY A 124 -6.97 3.20 16.33
CA GLY A 124 -7.93 3.55 17.38
C GLY A 124 -8.80 2.36 17.81
N LEU A 125 -9.38 1.63 16.85
CA LEU A 125 -10.24 0.47 17.12
C LEU A 125 -9.49 -0.71 17.74
N THR A 126 -8.22 -0.90 17.38
CA THR A 126 -7.40 -2.04 17.81
C THR A 126 -6.59 -1.75 19.08
N GLY A 127 -6.59 -0.51 19.57
CA GLY A 127 -5.76 -0.07 20.71
C GLY A 127 -4.26 -0.02 20.39
N SER A 128 -3.91 0.11 19.11
CA SER A 128 -2.53 0.21 18.63
C SER A 128 -2.07 1.67 18.55
N ASN A 129 -0.76 1.90 18.36
CA ASN A 129 -0.20 3.23 18.20
C ASN A 129 -0.73 3.91 16.93
N PHE A 130 -1.13 5.17 17.04
CA PHE A 130 -1.35 6.01 15.86
C PHE A 130 -0.03 6.28 15.13
N GLY A 131 -0.10 6.67 13.86
CA GLY A 131 1.09 6.90 13.04
C GLY A 131 2.09 7.89 13.65
N PHE A 132 1.61 8.90 14.39
CA PHE A 132 2.48 9.88 15.05
C PHE A 132 3.13 9.38 16.35
N GLU A 133 2.60 8.31 16.95
CA GLU A 133 3.14 7.64 18.15
C GLU A 133 4.14 6.53 17.77
N ALA A 134 3.97 5.97 16.57
CA ALA A 134 4.77 4.84 16.12
C ALA A 134 6.22 5.25 15.78
N SER A 135 7.20 4.45 16.23
CA SER A 135 8.60 4.58 15.81
C SER A 135 8.78 4.24 14.34
N SER A 136 9.89 4.66 13.75
CA SER A 136 10.16 4.50 12.31
C SER A 136 10.35 3.02 11.93
N PHE A 137 9.85 2.63 10.74
CA PHE A 137 10.22 1.35 10.11
C PHE A 137 11.58 1.38 9.40
N LEU A 138 12.22 2.56 9.31
CA LEU A 138 13.38 2.79 8.45
C LEU A 138 14.72 2.76 9.21
N ASN A 139 14.66 2.67 10.51
CA ASN A 139 15.83 2.55 11.41
C ASN A 139 15.48 1.62 12.57
N ALA A 140 16.48 1.24 13.36
CA ALA A 140 16.32 0.39 14.55
C ALA A 140 16.28 1.22 15.85
N GLU A 141 15.85 2.49 15.77
CA GLU A 141 15.79 3.39 16.91
C GLU A 141 14.38 3.43 17.50
N GLY A 142 14.31 3.53 18.82
CA GLY A 142 13.05 3.61 19.57
C GLY A 142 12.42 2.25 19.90
N ASP A 143 11.23 2.31 20.45
CA ASP A 143 10.43 1.13 20.82
C ASP A 143 9.81 0.45 19.58
N SER A 144 9.20 -0.72 19.79
CA SER A 144 8.39 -1.37 18.74
C SER A 144 7.35 -0.40 18.18
N PRO A 145 7.19 -0.30 16.85
CA PRO A 145 6.23 0.62 16.24
C PRO A 145 4.79 0.47 16.73
N GLY A 146 4.38 -0.71 17.15
CA GLY A 146 3.07 -0.97 17.75
C GLY A 146 1.87 -0.60 16.85
N VAL A 147 2.04 -0.64 15.53
CA VAL A 147 0.98 -0.33 14.54
C VAL A 147 -0.03 -1.45 14.44
N GLY A 148 -1.27 -1.12 14.06
CA GLY A 148 -2.38 -2.04 13.99
C GLY A 148 -2.83 -2.38 12.58
N GLN A 149 -3.68 -3.41 12.49
CA GLN A 149 -4.35 -3.83 11.27
C GLN A 149 -5.79 -4.27 11.59
N LEU A 150 -6.70 -3.98 10.66
CA LEU A 150 -8.05 -4.53 10.64
C LEU A 150 -8.24 -5.31 9.35
N ILE A 151 -8.68 -6.55 9.44
CA ILE A 151 -9.06 -7.38 8.29
C ILE A 151 -10.54 -7.71 8.40
N ILE A 152 -11.28 -7.52 7.30
CA ILE A 152 -12.69 -7.88 7.18
C ILE A 152 -12.80 -8.90 6.06
N ALA A 153 -13.43 -10.04 6.35
CA ALA A 153 -13.76 -11.06 5.37
C ALA A 153 -15.28 -11.09 5.20
N ILE A 154 -15.75 -11.08 3.96
CA ILE A 154 -17.18 -11.10 3.61
C ILE A 154 -17.43 -12.32 2.73
N ASP A 155 -18.35 -13.16 3.13
CA ASP A 155 -18.83 -14.25 2.29
C ASP A 155 -19.94 -13.72 1.36
N PRO A 156 -19.69 -13.64 0.03
CA PRO A 156 -20.66 -13.11 -0.91
C PRO A 156 -21.91 -13.99 -1.05
N SER A 157 -21.85 -15.25 -0.63
CA SER A 157 -23.00 -16.17 -0.70
C SER A 157 -24.20 -15.71 0.13
N PHE A 158 -23.95 -14.97 1.21
CA PHE A 158 -25.00 -14.39 2.05
C PHE A 158 -25.64 -13.11 1.46
N PHE A 159 -25.19 -12.63 0.31
CA PHE A 159 -25.68 -11.42 -0.35
C PHE A 159 -26.32 -11.77 -1.69
N SER A 160 -25.54 -11.82 -2.77
CA SER A 160 -26.04 -12.12 -4.12
C SER A 160 -25.88 -13.59 -4.54
N GLY A 161 -25.31 -14.43 -3.67
CA GLY A 161 -25.14 -15.85 -3.93
C GLY A 161 -24.32 -16.13 -5.19
N GLU A 162 -24.79 -17.06 -6.01
CA GLU A 162 -24.13 -17.45 -7.25
C GLU A 162 -23.98 -16.31 -8.27
N GLN A 163 -24.88 -15.29 -8.21
CA GLN A 163 -24.81 -14.13 -9.09
C GLN A 163 -23.56 -13.26 -8.86
N PHE A 164 -22.94 -13.37 -7.68
CA PHE A 164 -21.76 -12.56 -7.36
C PHE A 164 -20.63 -12.76 -8.36
N SER A 165 -20.32 -14.00 -8.71
CA SER A 165 -19.27 -14.33 -9.67
C SER A 165 -19.54 -13.74 -11.03
N GLU A 166 -20.73 -13.96 -11.60
CA GLU A 166 -21.17 -13.42 -12.89
C GLU A 166 -21.10 -11.88 -12.91
N ARG A 167 -21.55 -11.22 -11.83
CA ARG A 167 -21.50 -9.75 -11.73
C ARG A 167 -20.08 -9.21 -11.64
N THR A 168 -19.19 -9.95 -10.98
CA THR A 168 -17.77 -9.60 -10.91
C THR A 168 -17.11 -9.71 -12.28
N GLU A 169 -17.36 -10.81 -13.02
CA GLU A 169 -16.83 -10.95 -14.38
C GLU A 169 -17.43 -9.91 -15.34
N THR A 170 -18.71 -9.59 -15.23
CA THR A 170 -19.34 -8.53 -16.06
C THR A 170 -18.59 -7.19 -15.98
N ILE A 171 -18.23 -6.73 -14.77
CA ILE A 171 -17.49 -5.47 -14.63
C ILE A 171 -16.03 -5.61 -15.08
N VAL A 172 -15.41 -6.75 -14.85
CA VAL A 172 -14.04 -7.03 -15.31
C VAL A 172 -13.96 -6.99 -16.83
N ASP A 173 -14.86 -7.68 -17.51
CA ASP A 173 -14.93 -7.71 -18.97
C ASP A 173 -15.15 -6.31 -19.55
N SER A 174 -16.08 -5.55 -18.99
CA SER A 174 -16.34 -4.16 -19.39
C SER A 174 -15.12 -3.24 -19.23
N ILE A 175 -14.24 -3.51 -18.25
CA ILE A 175 -12.96 -2.80 -18.12
C ILE A 175 -11.99 -3.24 -19.22
N LEU A 176 -11.89 -4.54 -19.47
CA LEU A 176 -10.91 -5.11 -20.40
C LEU A 176 -11.27 -4.91 -21.86
N GLU A 177 -12.54 -4.68 -22.19
CA GLU A 177 -13.00 -4.27 -23.53
C GLU A 177 -12.43 -2.90 -23.95
N GLN A 178 -12.05 -2.05 -23.01
CA GLN A 178 -11.48 -0.75 -23.33
C GLN A 178 -10.00 -0.89 -23.71
N PRO A 179 -9.54 -0.29 -24.82
CA PRO A 179 -8.15 -0.37 -25.25
C PRO A 179 -7.16 0.12 -24.17
N SER A 180 -6.07 -0.61 -23.97
CA SER A 180 -4.98 -0.27 -23.06
C SER A 180 -5.33 -0.32 -21.57
N THR A 181 -6.50 -0.79 -21.19
CA THR A 181 -6.84 -0.99 -19.77
C THR A 181 -6.19 -2.24 -19.21
N ARG A 182 -6.10 -2.29 -17.91
CA ARG A 182 -5.64 -3.45 -17.16
C ARG A 182 -6.28 -3.48 -15.78
N LEU A 183 -6.44 -4.64 -15.22
CA LEU A 183 -6.89 -4.77 -13.84
C LEU A 183 -5.79 -4.38 -12.85
N PRO A 184 -6.17 -3.85 -11.68
CA PRO A 184 -5.26 -3.71 -10.54
C PRO A 184 -4.56 -5.05 -10.23
N GLY A 185 -3.28 -5.00 -9.88
CA GLY A 185 -2.52 -6.19 -9.53
C GLY A 185 -1.93 -6.99 -10.71
N ASN A 186 -2.39 -6.87 -11.97
CA ASN A 186 -1.94 -7.67 -13.09
C ASN A 186 -0.41 -7.67 -13.27
N LYS A 187 0.24 -6.50 -13.21
CA LYS A 187 1.71 -6.43 -13.30
C LYS A 187 2.43 -7.24 -12.21
N ARG A 188 1.84 -7.33 -11.03
CA ARG A 188 2.39 -8.13 -9.94
C ARG A 188 2.22 -9.63 -10.22
N LEU A 189 1.04 -10.02 -10.72
CA LEU A 189 0.76 -11.40 -11.10
C LEU A 189 1.70 -11.88 -12.22
N GLU A 190 1.89 -11.07 -13.27
CA GLU A 190 2.83 -11.35 -14.35
C GLU A 190 4.26 -11.55 -13.84
N LYS A 191 4.74 -10.63 -12.99
CA LYS A 191 6.07 -10.75 -12.39
C LYS A 191 6.21 -11.98 -11.49
N ARG A 192 5.14 -12.37 -10.79
CA ARG A 192 5.11 -13.59 -9.97
C ARG A 192 5.23 -14.83 -10.86
N LYS A 193 4.42 -14.94 -11.92
CA LYS A 193 4.47 -16.04 -12.90
C LYS A 193 5.85 -16.17 -13.53
N LEU A 194 6.47 -15.07 -13.97
CA LEU A 194 7.83 -15.06 -14.53
C LEU A 194 8.87 -15.54 -13.53
N ARG A 195 8.78 -15.12 -12.28
CA ARG A 195 9.72 -15.53 -11.24
C ARG A 195 9.56 -17.00 -10.86
N ASP A 196 8.31 -17.47 -10.75
CA ASP A 196 8.02 -18.86 -10.43
C ASP A 196 8.54 -19.79 -11.53
N SER A 197 8.48 -19.37 -12.81
CA SER A 197 9.05 -20.10 -13.93
C SER A 197 10.58 -20.09 -13.94
N SER A 198 11.22 -19.02 -13.51
CA SER A 198 12.68 -18.86 -13.49
C SER A 198 13.35 -19.51 -12.27
N GLN A 199 12.59 -19.77 -11.20
CA GLN A 199 13.06 -20.25 -9.90
C GLN A 199 14.23 -19.42 -9.31
N SER A 200 14.37 -18.17 -9.74
CA SER A 200 15.45 -17.29 -9.35
C SER A 200 14.97 -15.84 -9.22
N ILE A 201 15.67 -15.07 -8.39
CA ILE A 201 15.48 -13.63 -8.28
C ILE A 201 16.82 -12.94 -8.53
N THR A 202 16.77 -11.83 -9.25
CA THR A 202 17.93 -10.97 -9.44
C THR A 202 17.94 -9.91 -8.34
N ILE A 203 19.02 -9.80 -7.60
CA ILE A 203 19.26 -8.77 -6.60
C ILE A 203 20.57 -8.04 -6.92
N SER A 204 20.73 -6.81 -6.43
CA SER A 204 22.00 -6.08 -6.58
C SER A 204 23.11 -6.76 -5.77
N LYS A 205 24.35 -6.64 -6.27
CA LYS A 205 25.52 -7.18 -5.55
C LYS A 205 25.64 -6.60 -4.13
N GLU A 206 25.39 -5.31 -3.97
CA GLU A 206 25.40 -4.64 -2.67
C GLU A 206 24.38 -5.25 -1.69
N LEU A 207 23.16 -5.56 -2.16
CA LEU A 207 22.15 -6.19 -1.33
C LEU A 207 22.53 -7.64 -0.98
N PHE A 208 23.14 -8.36 -1.93
CA PHE A 208 23.64 -9.70 -1.69
C PHE A 208 24.72 -9.73 -0.61
N GLU A 209 25.70 -8.81 -0.69
CA GLU A 209 26.74 -8.66 0.31
C GLU A 209 26.16 -8.37 1.70
N LYS A 210 25.24 -7.40 1.81
CA LYS A 210 24.55 -7.09 3.08
C LYS A 210 23.79 -8.26 3.68
N ILE A 211 23.17 -9.10 2.85
CA ILE A 211 22.48 -10.31 3.33
C ILE A 211 23.49 -11.35 3.81
N SER A 212 24.59 -11.53 3.07
CA SER A 212 25.64 -12.48 3.42
C SER A 212 26.35 -12.13 4.72
N ASP A 213 26.47 -10.84 5.06
CA ASP A 213 27.06 -10.36 6.32
C ASP A 213 26.15 -10.60 7.54
N LEU A 214 24.87 -10.97 7.33
CA LEU A 214 23.92 -11.30 8.41
C LEU A 214 23.85 -12.80 8.74
N THR A 215 24.50 -13.63 7.93
CA THR A 215 24.57 -15.10 8.08
C THR A 215 25.93 -15.55 8.59
#